data_ae341a070cafa46f4146d5e22fe38490
#
_entry.id   ae341a070cafa46f4146d5e22fe38490
#
_cell.length_a   1.000
_cell.length_b   1.000
_cell.length_c   1.000
_cell.angle_alpha   90.00
_cell.angle_beta   90.00
_cell.angle_gamma   90.00
#
_symmetry.space_group_name_H-M   'P 1'
#
loop_
_entity.id
_entity.type
_entity.pdbx_description
1 polymer ?
#
loop_
_entity_poly.entity_id
_entity_poly.type
_entity_poly.pdbx_seq_one_letter_code
_entity_poly.pdbx_strand_id
1 'polypeptide(L)'
;ILGDETLTYLANEAVRSASVNMEAINAPAGTMNVVLGNGWPGVLIHEAVGHGLEGDFNRTGSSAFSDKIGQKVASEHCTIIDDGTIKNRRGSMNFDDEGTDSNCNILIEKGILKGYMQDKQNAMLMNMKSTGNGRRESYNTLPLPRMTNTYLQNGNYEKEEIIKSVKKGIYAVNFKGGQVDITSGEFVFSTSEAYLIENGRITTPIKGATLIGNGPNTMKKVSMV
;
A
#
# COMPACT_ATOMS: atom_id res chain seq x y z
N ILE A 1 10.45 -24.36 6.13
CA ILE A 1 9.51 -25.49 6.22
C ILE A 1 8.39 -25.03 7.14
N LEU A 2 7.13 -25.11 6.68
CA LEU A 2 5.95 -24.71 7.44
C LEU A 2 5.68 -25.77 8.54
N GLY A 3 5.48 -25.32 9.76
CA GLY A 3 5.06 -26.21 10.87
C GLY A 3 3.58 -26.62 10.75
N ASP A 4 3.18 -27.69 11.43
CA ASP A 4 1.82 -28.26 11.39
C ASP A 4 0.74 -27.23 11.80
N GLU A 5 1.03 -26.38 12.76
CA GLU A 5 0.12 -25.29 13.19
C GLU A 5 -0.15 -24.31 12.03
N THR A 6 0.88 -23.95 11.27
CA THR A 6 0.76 -23.06 10.12
C THR A 6 -0.07 -23.71 9.01
N LEU A 7 0.16 -24.99 8.74
CA LEU A 7 -0.60 -25.76 7.74
C LEU A 7 -2.08 -25.85 8.13
N THR A 8 -2.36 -26.17 9.38
CA THR A 8 -3.73 -26.22 9.91
C THR A 8 -4.43 -24.86 9.84
N TYR A 9 -3.72 -23.78 10.21
CA TYR A 9 -4.23 -22.41 10.07
C TYR A 9 -4.59 -22.09 8.62
N LEU A 10 -3.69 -22.35 7.67
CA LEU A 10 -3.93 -22.09 6.25
C LEU A 10 -5.11 -22.88 5.69
N ALA A 11 -5.24 -24.16 6.07
CA ALA A 11 -6.38 -24.97 5.67
C ALA A 11 -7.71 -24.45 6.21
N ASN A 12 -7.76 -24.10 7.49
CA ASN A 12 -8.95 -23.52 8.12
C ASN A 12 -9.32 -22.17 7.50
N GLU A 13 -8.33 -21.32 7.21
CA GLU A 13 -8.56 -20.01 6.57
C GLU A 13 -9.10 -20.16 5.13
N ALA A 14 -8.61 -21.14 4.38
CA ALA A 14 -9.13 -21.45 3.05
C ALA A 14 -10.61 -21.88 3.11
N VAL A 15 -10.98 -22.75 4.04
CA VAL A 15 -12.37 -23.17 4.25
C VAL A 15 -13.23 -22.01 4.70
N ARG A 16 -12.78 -21.21 5.68
CA ARG A 16 -13.49 -20.03 6.15
C ARG A 16 -13.78 -19.04 5.01
N SER A 17 -12.76 -18.73 4.22
CA SER A 17 -12.87 -17.81 3.09
C SER A 17 -13.84 -18.33 2.01
N ALA A 18 -13.79 -19.63 1.72
CA ALA A 18 -14.73 -20.26 0.79
C ALA A 18 -16.17 -20.16 1.30
N SER A 19 -16.41 -20.46 2.58
CA SER A 19 -17.72 -20.38 3.20
C SER A 19 -18.31 -18.96 3.18
N VAL A 20 -17.50 -17.97 3.50
CA VAL A 20 -17.89 -16.55 3.42
C VAL A 20 -18.30 -16.17 2.00
N ASN A 21 -17.51 -16.60 0.99
CA ASN A 21 -17.82 -16.29 -0.41
C ASN A 21 -19.09 -16.99 -0.93
N MET A 22 -19.45 -18.15 -0.40
CA MET A 22 -20.72 -18.83 -0.75
C MET A 22 -21.95 -18.04 -0.30
N GLU A 23 -21.89 -17.41 0.85
CA GLU A 23 -22.98 -16.59 1.41
C GLU A 23 -22.99 -15.15 0.86
N ALA A 24 -21.92 -14.73 0.18
CA ALA A 24 -21.74 -13.36 -0.27
C ALA A 24 -22.70 -12.97 -1.39
N ILE A 25 -23.32 -11.80 -1.25
CA ILE A 25 -24.10 -11.14 -2.30
C ILE A 25 -23.21 -10.33 -3.23
N ASN A 26 -23.71 -9.93 -4.38
CA ASN A 26 -22.97 -9.05 -5.29
C ASN A 26 -22.70 -7.68 -4.65
N ALA A 27 -21.49 -7.17 -4.82
CA ALA A 27 -21.14 -5.84 -4.32
C ALA A 27 -21.98 -4.75 -4.99
N PRO A 28 -22.39 -3.71 -4.24
CA PRO A 28 -23.03 -2.54 -4.83
C PRO A 28 -22.03 -1.76 -5.69
N ALA A 29 -22.51 -1.20 -6.80
CA ALA A 29 -21.75 -0.28 -7.62
C ALA A 29 -21.92 1.17 -7.18
N GLY A 30 -20.90 2.00 -7.36
CA GLY A 30 -20.95 3.43 -7.12
C GLY A 30 -19.86 3.93 -6.19
N THR A 31 -19.83 5.25 -5.98
CA THR A 31 -18.88 5.89 -5.05
C THR A 31 -19.36 5.73 -3.62
N MET A 32 -18.48 5.25 -2.76
CA MET A 32 -18.80 5.04 -1.34
C MET A 32 -17.55 5.07 -0.46
N ASN A 33 -17.74 5.15 0.85
CA ASN A 33 -16.66 5.04 1.81
C ASN A 33 -16.13 3.59 1.83
N VAL A 34 -14.81 3.46 1.88
CA VAL A 34 -14.14 2.16 1.99
C VAL A 34 -13.23 2.19 3.21
N VAL A 35 -13.40 1.22 4.08
CA VAL A 35 -12.45 0.92 5.15
C VAL A 35 -11.56 -0.21 4.66
N LEU A 36 -10.27 0.00 4.67
CA LEU A 36 -9.28 -1.02 4.34
C LEU A 36 -8.87 -1.75 5.62
N GLY A 37 -8.86 -3.06 5.59
CA GLY A 37 -8.26 -3.87 6.65
C GLY A 37 -6.75 -3.67 6.72
N ASN A 38 -6.15 -4.06 7.83
CA ASN A 38 -4.69 -4.13 7.97
C ASN A 38 -4.12 -5.35 7.22
N GLY A 39 -2.81 -5.37 7.01
CA GLY A 39 -2.11 -6.47 6.35
C GLY A 39 -2.15 -6.36 4.82
N TRP A 40 -2.65 -7.39 4.12
CA TRP A 40 -2.63 -7.45 2.65
C TRP A 40 -3.27 -6.26 1.93
N PRO A 41 -4.33 -5.61 2.42
CA PRO A 41 -4.83 -4.36 1.84
C PRO A 41 -3.79 -3.22 1.77
N GLY A 42 -2.70 -3.30 2.50
CA GLY A 42 -1.53 -2.43 2.34
C GLY A 42 -0.92 -2.46 0.94
N VAL A 43 -1.23 -3.47 0.10
CA VAL A 43 -0.85 -3.50 -1.31
C VAL A 43 -1.38 -2.28 -2.07
N LEU A 44 -2.49 -1.70 -1.65
CA LEU A 44 -2.99 -0.46 -2.23
C LEU A 44 -1.98 0.70 -2.01
N ILE A 45 -1.34 0.78 -0.84
CA ILE A 45 -0.30 1.77 -0.57
C ILE A 45 0.95 1.49 -1.42
N HIS A 46 1.32 0.21 -1.56
CA HIS A 46 2.41 -0.21 -2.43
C HIS A 46 2.20 0.27 -3.87
N GLU A 47 1.03 0.00 -4.44
CA GLU A 47 0.72 0.35 -5.83
C GLU A 47 0.39 1.84 -6.00
N ALA A 48 -0.54 2.36 -5.19
CA ALA A 48 -1.04 3.72 -5.36
C ALA A 48 -0.05 4.82 -5.01
N VAL A 49 0.97 4.50 -4.20
CA VAL A 49 1.95 5.45 -3.69
C VAL A 49 3.37 4.95 -3.90
N GLY A 50 3.70 3.73 -3.48
CA GLY A 50 5.05 3.20 -3.44
C GLY A 50 5.77 3.28 -4.78
N HIS A 51 5.23 2.66 -5.82
CA HIS A 51 5.81 2.74 -7.17
C HIS A 51 5.89 4.16 -7.71
N GLY A 52 4.92 5.01 -7.37
CA GLY A 52 4.94 6.42 -7.74
C GLY A 52 6.06 7.23 -7.07
N LEU A 53 6.67 6.70 -6.01
CA LEU A 53 7.76 7.35 -5.27
C LEU A 53 9.14 6.74 -5.53
N GLU A 54 9.27 5.85 -6.52
CA GLU A 54 10.56 5.38 -7.00
C GLU A 54 11.27 6.48 -7.80
N GLY A 55 12.56 6.66 -7.56
CA GLY A 55 13.32 7.83 -8.00
C GLY A 55 13.50 7.94 -9.51
N ASP A 56 13.60 6.81 -10.23
CA ASP A 56 13.73 6.77 -11.69
C ASP A 56 12.51 7.35 -12.41
N PHE A 57 11.29 7.01 -11.97
CA PHE A 57 10.06 7.58 -12.51
C PHE A 57 9.94 9.08 -12.19
N ASN A 58 10.37 9.48 -10.98
CA ASN A 58 10.31 10.89 -10.58
C ASN A 58 11.35 11.74 -11.31
N ARG A 59 12.57 11.21 -11.54
CA ARG A 59 13.60 11.88 -12.33
C ARG A 59 13.18 12.11 -13.78
N THR A 60 12.49 11.14 -14.37
CA THR A 60 12.01 11.24 -15.76
C THR A 60 10.70 12.02 -15.92
N GLY A 61 10.09 12.45 -14.83
CA GLY A 61 8.79 13.14 -14.85
C GLY A 61 7.61 12.21 -15.17
N SER A 62 7.80 10.90 -15.08
CA SER A 62 6.81 9.89 -15.44
C SER A 62 5.87 9.51 -14.29
N SER A 63 6.07 10.04 -13.10
CA SER A 63 5.24 9.77 -11.93
C SER A 63 4.24 10.89 -11.66
N ALA A 64 3.06 10.52 -11.18
CA ALA A 64 2.08 11.45 -10.63
C ALA A 64 2.62 12.27 -9.43
N PHE A 65 3.76 11.89 -8.83
CA PHE A 65 4.41 12.58 -7.71
C PHE A 65 5.65 13.39 -8.11
N SER A 66 6.01 13.44 -9.39
CA SER A 66 7.17 14.20 -9.86
C SER A 66 7.06 15.68 -9.47
N ASP A 67 8.18 16.28 -9.02
CA ASP A 67 8.31 17.69 -8.62
C ASP A 67 7.39 18.12 -7.46
N LYS A 68 6.95 17.18 -6.62
CA LYS A 68 6.02 17.47 -5.50
C LYS A 68 6.66 17.40 -4.11
N ILE A 69 7.98 17.32 -4.00
CA ILE A 69 8.65 17.36 -2.69
C ILE A 69 8.28 18.68 -1.98
N GLY A 70 7.91 18.58 -0.69
CA GLY A 70 7.42 19.68 0.12
C GLY A 70 5.94 20.02 -0.08
N GLN A 71 5.25 19.43 -1.04
CA GLN A 71 3.83 19.66 -1.29
C GLN A 71 2.93 18.65 -0.57
N LYS A 72 1.68 19.05 -0.32
CA LYS A 72 0.65 18.18 0.24
C LYS A 72 0.12 17.22 -0.83
N VAL A 73 0.49 15.95 -0.72
CA VAL A 73 0.11 14.86 -1.64
C VAL A 73 -0.89 13.88 -1.05
N ALA A 74 -1.08 13.91 0.27
CA ALA A 74 -2.01 13.06 1.00
C ALA A 74 -2.72 13.85 2.11
N SER A 75 -3.65 13.21 2.81
CA SER A 75 -4.27 13.73 4.03
C SER A 75 -3.23 13.81 5.15
N GLU A 76 -3.43 14.72 6.11
CA GLU A 76 -2.57 14.86 7.30
C GLU A 76 -2.55 13.61 8.20
N HIS A 77 -3.52 12.71 8.05
CA HIS A 77 -3.53 11.42 8.74
C HIS A 77 -2.54 10.41 8.15
N CYS A 78 -1.97 10.70 6.97
CA CYS A 78 -1.10 9.77 6.26
C CYS A 78 0.37 10.08 6.50
N THR A 79 1.07 9.15 7.14
CA THR A 79 2.53 9.06 7.15
C THR A 79 2.92 7.74 6.51
N ILE A 80 3.68 7.77 5.41
CA ILE A 80 4.08 6.61 4.63
C ILE A 80 5.58 6.48 4.70
N ILE A 81 6.02 5.27 5.03
CA ILE A 81 7.41 4.93 5.31
C ILE A 81 7.79 3.74 4.43
N ASP A 82 9.03 3.75 3.93
CA ASP A 82 9.70 2.59 3.37
C ASP A 82 10.89 2.25 4.27
N ASP A 83 10.83 1.09 4.95
CA ASP A 83 11.78 0.71 5.99
C ASP A 83 12.36 -0.68 5.74
N GLY A 84 13.59 -0.70 5.23
CA GLY A 84 14.35 -1.94 5.04
C GLY A 84 14.96 -2.50 6.32
N THR A 85 14.93 -1.79 7.44
CA THR A 85 15.58 -2.19 8.69
C THR A 85 14.70 -3.05 9.60
N ILE A 86 13.41 -3.21 9.29
CA ILE A 86 12.47 -4.01 10.10
C ILE A 86 12.90 -5.47 10.08
N LYS A 87 13.14 -6.06 11.26
CA LYS A 87 13.62 -7.44 11.37
C LYS A 87 12.57 -8.44 10.86
N ASN A 88 13.03 -9.48 10.17
CA ASN A 88 12.23 -10.63 9.72
C ASN A 88 11.04 -10.28 8.81
N ARG A 89 11.15 -9.21 8.01
CA ARG A 89 10.20 -8.90 6.94
C ARG A 89 10.79 -9.25 5.58
N ARG A 90 9.91 -9.48 4.59
CA ARG A 90 10.33 -9.91 3.24
C ARG A 90 11.21 -8.90 2.52
N GLY A 91 10.96 -7.61 2.70
CA GLY A 91 11.72 -6.53 2.08
C GLY A 91 12.95 -6.09 2.88
N SER A 92 13.24 -6.73 4.02
CA SER A 92 14.33 -6.32 4.91
C SER A 92 15.69 -6.75 4.40
N MET A 93 16.65 -5.86 4.52
CA MET A 93 18.04 -6.10 4.10
C MET A 93 18.98 -5.27 4.98
N ASN A 94 20.25 -5.66 5.06
CA ASN A 94 21.27 -4.88 5.76
C ASN A 94 21.81 -3.75 4.87
N PHE A 95 22.00 -4.03 3.60
CA PHE A 95 22.41 -3.09 2.56
C PHE A 95 21.75 -3.48 1.24
N ASP A 96 21.58 -2.52 0.36
CA ASP A 96 21.02 -2.74 -0.98
C ASP A 96 22.04 -3.36 -1.94
N ASP A 97 21.64 -3.63 -3.19
CA ASP A 97 22.50 -4.24 -4.20
C ASP A 97 23.62 -3.31 -4.73
N GLU A 98 23.69 -2.10 -4.23
CA GLU A 98 24.76 -1.13 -4.48
C GLU A 98 25.67 -0.92 -3.25
N GLY A 99 25.45 -1.67 -2.15
CA GLY A 99 26.19 -1.56 -0.90
C GLY A 99 25.84 -0.30 -0.08
N THR A 100 24.69 0.29 -0.28
CA THR A 100 24.16 1.35 0.58
C THR A 100 23.42 0.74 1.75
N ASP A 101 23.70 1.19 2.99
CA ASP A 101 23.00 0.73 4.17
C ASP A 101 21.50 0.91 4.04
N SER A 102 20.75 -0.09 4.50
CA SER A 102 19.30 -0.03 4.58
C SER A 102 18.86 1.04 5.57
N ASN A 103 17.81 1.77 5.24
CA ASN A 103 17.32 2.89 6.02
C ASN A 103 15.81 2.81 6.26
N CYS A 104 15.36 3.57 7.26
CA CYS A 104 13.97 3.91 7.47
C CYS A 104 13.70 5.27 6.78
N ASN A 105 13.09 5.23 5.62
CA ASN A 105 12.86 6.39 4.76
C ASN A 105 11.43 6.89 4.92
N ILE A 106 11.24 8.08 5.50
CA ILE A 106 9.93 8.72 5.55
C ILE A 106 9.66 9.34 4.17
N LEU A 107 8.74 8.74 3.42
CA LEU A 107 8.38 9.21 2.08
C LEU A 107 7.35 10.33 2.13
N ILE A 108 6.29 10.14 2.92
CA ILE A 108 5.25 11.15 3.17
C ILE A 108 5.09 11.28 4.69
N GLU A 109 5.14 12.49 5.20
CA GLU A 109 4.93 12.79 6.61
C GLU A 109 3.73 13.74 6.78
N LYS A 110 2.71 13.28 7.50
CA LYS A 110 1.47 14.04 7.71
C LYS A 110 0.95 14.67 6.41
N GLY A 111 0.93 13.87 5.35
CA GLY A 111 0.44 14.26 4.04
C GLY A 111 1.43 15.04 3.16
N ILE A 112 2.59 15.43 3.66
CA ILE A 112 3.61 16.18 2.92
C ILE A 112 4.66 15.23 2.36
N LEU A 113 4.92 15.29 1.05
CA LEU A 113 5.98 14.52 0.40
C LEU A 113 7.36 15.00 0.87
N LYS A 114 8.16 14.08 1.40
CA LYS A 114 9.50 14.36 1.95
C LYS A 114 10.62 13.97 1.00
N GLY A 115 10.44 12.91 0.22
CA GLY A 115 11.47 12.40 -0.66
C GLY A 115 11.01 11.22 -1.50
N TYR A 116 11.94 10.70 -2.27
CA TYR A 116 11.75 9.53 -3.11
C TYR A 116 12.69 8.42 -2.66
N MET A 117 12.36 7.18 -3.00
CA MET A 117 13.28 6.05 -2.88
C MET A 117 14.34 6.15 -3.97
N GLN A 118 15.62 6.09 -3.60
CA GLN A 118 16.73 6.37 -4.51
C GLN A 118 17.77 5.24 -4.51
N ASP A 119 18.20 4.86 -5.71
CA ASP A 119 19.49 4.22 -5.94
C ASP A 119 20.61 5.28 -6.04
N LYS A 120 21.84 4.87 -6.25
CA LYS A 120 22.98 5.81 -6.38
C LYS A 120 22.92 6.63 -7.65
N GLN A 121 22.51 6.04 -8.78
CA GLN A 121 22.48 6.71 -10.06
C GLN A 121 21.41 7.80 -10.08
N ASN A 122 20.17 7.47 -9.72
CA ASN A 122 19.08 8.44 -9.72
C ASN A 122 19.26 9.51 -8.65
N ALA A 123 19.79 9.14 -7.48
CA ALA A 123 20.16 10.09 -6.43
C ALA A 123 21.19 11.13 -6.95
N MET A 124 22.25 10.68 -7.60
CA MET A 124 23.27 11.57 -8.18
C MET A 124 22.66 12.51 -9.23
N LEU A 125 21.84 11.99 -10.15
CA LEU A 125 21.24 12.76 -11.24
C LEU A 125 20.18 13.78 -10.73
N MET A 126 19.58 13.51 -9.58
CA MET A 126 18.61 14.43 -8.93
C MET A 126 19.26 15.30 -7.84
N ASN A 127 20.58 15.23 -7.65
CA ASN A 127 21.30 15.91 -6.56
C ASN A 127 20.71 15.59 -5.17
N MET A 128 20.38 14.31 -4.96
CA MET A 128 19.85 13.76 -3.71
C MET A 128 20.83 12.73 -3.12
N LYS A 129 20.49 12.15 -1.97
CA LYS A 129 21.22 11.04 -1.37
C LYS A 129 20.55 9.71 -1.73
N SER A 130 21.33 8.66 -1.92
CA SER A 130 20.81 7.29 -1.99
C SER A 130 20.12 6.92 -0.67
N THR A 131 19.04 6.17 -0.76
CA THR A 131 18.18 5.82 0.38
C THR A 131 18.27 4.34 0.77
N GLY A 132 19.17 3.56 0.12
CA GLY A 132 19.30 2.12 0.34
C GLY A 132 18.17 1.33 -0.35
N ASN A 133 17.71 1.84 -1.49
CA ASN A 133 16.66 1.24 -2.29
C ASN A 133 17.13 0.74 -3.65
N GLY A 134 18.43 0.72 -3.91
CA GLY A 134 19.00 0.20 -5.17
C GLY A 134 18.91 -1.32 -5.22
N ARG A 135 17.93 -1.86 -5.94
CA ARG A 135 17.66 -3.31 -6.00
C ARG A 135 17.70 -3.83 -7.42
N ARG A 136 18.22 -5.05 -7.58
CA ARG A 136 18.26 -5.78 -8.85
C ARG A 136 17.09 -6.76 -8.94
N GLU A 137 16.54 -6.91 -10.11
CA GLU A 137 15.60 -8.00 -10.40
C GLU A 137 16.35 -9.35 -10.37
N SER A 138 17.56 -9.37 -10.95
CA SER A 138 18.45 -10.53 -10.94
C SER A 138 19.91 -10.10 -11.08
N TYR A 139 20.85 -11.05 -10.96
CA TYR A 139 22.29 -10.80 -11.01
C TYR A 139 22.77 -10.13 -12.30
N ASN A 140 22.05 -10.26 -13.41
CA ASN A 140 22.41 -9.74 -14.72
C ASN A 140 21.69 -8.42 -15.08
N THR A 141 20.98 -7.81 -14.13
CA THR A 141 20.28 -6.53 -14.32
C THR A 141 20.94 -5.41 -13.53
N LEU A 142 20.78 -4.18 -13.99
CA LEU A 142 21.22 -3.01 -13.24
C LEU A 142 20.31 -2.76 -12.03
N PRO A 143 20.83 -2.22 -10.92
CA PRO A 143 19.99 -1.77 -9.81
C PRO A 143 19.07 -0.66 -10.26
N LEU A 144 17.86 -0.66 -9.72
CA LEU A 144 16.85 0.40 -9.88
C LEU A 144 16.28 0.73 -8.49
N PRO A 145 15.74 1.93 -8.29
CA PRO A 145 15.03 2.24 -7.05
C PRO A 145 13.82 1.31 -6.90
N ARG A 146 13.74 0.62 -5.77
CA ARG A 146 12.62 -0.30 -5.45
C ARG A 146 12.30 -0.24 -3.97
N MET A 147 11.01 -0.47 -3.67
CA MET A 147 10.52 -0.57 -2.29
C MET A 147 11.20 -1.65 -1.49
N THR A 148 11.33 -1.43 -0.20
CA THR A 148 11.67 -2.43 0.81
C THR A 148 10.40 -2.88 1.54
N ASN A 149 10.14 -2.40 2.75
CA ASN A 149 8.87 -2.62 3.42
C ASN A 149 8.12 -1.29 3.49
N THR A 150 7.25 -1.06 2.51
CA THR A 150 6.46 0.17 2.43
C THR A 150 5.13 -0.01 3.15
N TYR A 151 4.81 0.90 4.06
CA TYR A 151 3.58 0.85 4.85
C TYR A 151 3.05 2.23 5.23
N LEU A 152 1.76 2.28 5.51
CA LEU A 152 1.11 3.40 6.17
C LEU A 152 1.30 3.24 7.68
N GLN A 153 1.88 4.23 8.33
CA GLN A 153 2.07 4.23 9.77
C GLN A 153 0.71 4.23 10.49
N ASN A 154 0.63 3.51 11.60
CA ASN A 154 -0.58 3.53 12.43
C ASN A 154 -0.92 4.96 12.85
N GLY A 155 -2.20 5.28 12.76
CA GLY A 155 -2.75 6.54 13.26
C GLY A 155 -3.25 6.42 14.69
N ASN A 156 -4.26 7.22 15.03
CA ASN A 156 -4.76 7.38 16.39
C ASN A 156 -6.11 6.67 16.63
N TYR A 157 -6.63 5.97 15.61
CA TYR A 157 -7.96 5.38 15.70
C TYR A 157 -7.91 3.87 15.76
N GLU A 158 -8.71 3.30 16.65
CA GLU A 158 -8.92 1.86 16.67
C GLU A 158 -9.82 1.43 15.50
N LYS A 159 -9.64 0.19 15.03
CA LYS A 159 -10.41 -0.38 13.91
C LYS A 159 -11.92 -0.20 14.08
N GLU A 160 -12.42 -0.43 15.29
CA GLU A 160 -13.84 -0.33 15.63
C GLU A 160 -14.35 1.11 15.53
N GLU A 161 -13.52 2.09 15.84
CA GLU A 161 -13.85 3.51 15.72
C GLU A 161 -13.98 3.91 14.24
N ILE A 162 -13.04 3.45 13.41
CA ILE A 162 -13.07 3.68 11.96
C ILE A 162 -14.36 3.09 11.37
N ILE A 163 -14.69 1.84 11.71
CA ILE A 163 -15.91 1.19 11.21
C ILE A 163 -17.17 1.93 11.69
N LYS A 164 -17.22 2.32 12.97
CA LYS A 164 -18.37 3.07 13.55
C LYS A 164 -18.58 4.42 12.88
N SER A 165 -17.53 5.05 12.35
CA SER A 165 -17.63 6.34 11.67
C SER A 165 -18.36 6.27 10.33
N VAL A 166 -18.45 5.07 9.72
CA VAL A 166 -19.01 4.86 8.39
C VAL A 166 -20.49 4.50 8.47
N LYS A 167 -21.37 5.40 7.99
CA LYS A 167 -22.81 5.15 7.94
C LYS A 167 -23.20 4.13 6.87
N LYS A 168 -22.55 4.21 5.68
CA LYS A 168 -22.73 3.28 4.56
C LYS A 168 -21.43 3.16 3.78
N GLY A 169 -20.93 1.95 3.58
CA GLY A 169 -19.67 1.72 2.90
C GLY A 169 -19.30 0.25 2.80
N ILE A 170 -18.03 0.00 2.49
CA ILE A 170 -17.46 -1.33 2.36
C ILE A 170 -16.27 -1.46 3.32
N TYR A 171 -16.17 -2.60 3.99
CA TYR A 171 -14.97 -3.05 4.66
C TYR A 171 -14.26 -4.07 3.76
N ALA A 172 -13.14 -3.66 3.15
CA ALA A 172 -12.29 -4.51 2.31
C ALA A 172 -11.25 -5.20 3.21
N VAL A 173 -11.47 -6.49 3.49
CA VAL A 173 -10.60 -7.29 4.37
C VAL A 173 -9.36 -7.74 3.63
N ASN A 174 -9.52 -8.15 2.36
CA ASN A 174 -8.42 -8.72 1.59
C ASN A 174 -8.61 -8.50 0.07
N PHE A 175 -7.51 -8.56 -0.68
CA PHE A 175 -7.49 -8.41 -2.14
C PHE A 175 -7.02 -9.68 -2.85
N LYS A 176 -7.49 -9.90 -4.08
CA LYS A 176 -6.97 -10.94 -4.98
C LYS A 176 -5.72 -10.47 -5.73
N GLY A 177 -5.68 -9.18 -6.01
CA GLY A 177 -4.65 -8.52 -6.79
C GLY A 177 -5.17 -7.21 -7.35
N GLY A 178 -4.30 -6.48 -8.03
CA GLY A 178 -4.60 -5.21 -8.66
C GLY A 178 -3.44 -4.74 -9.50
N GLN A 179 -3.60 -3.56 -10.07
CA GLN A 179 -2.57 -2.91 -10.87
C GLN A 179 -2.71 -1.39 -10.74
N VAL A 180 -1.62 -0.70 -11.03
CA VAL A 180 -1.56 0.76 -11.10
C VAL A 180 -0.94 1.21 -12.41
N ASP A 181 -1.44 2.30 -12.96
CA ASP A 181 -0.74 3.11 -13.94
C ASP A 181 0.04 4.21 -13.18
N ILE A 182 1.36 4.09 -13.14
CA ILE A 182 2.23 4.97 -12.35
C ILE A 182 2.15 6.42 -12.85
N THR A 183 1.94 6.62 -14.16
CA THR A 183 1.90 7.94 -14.79
C THR A 183 0.65 8.70 -14.42
N SER A 184 -0.51 8.09 -14.54
CA SER A 184 -1.80 8.68 -14.17
C SER A 184 -2.11 8.55 -12.69
N GLY A 185 -1.54 7.54 -12.02
CA GLY A 185 -1.87 7.15 -10.66
C GLY A 185 -3.19 6.37 -10.54
N GLU A 186 -3.81 5.97 -11.65
CA GLU A 186 -5.04 5.18 -11.63
C GLU A 186 -4.76 3.75 -11.18
N PHE A 187 -5.60 3.23 -10.28
CA PHE A 187 -5.51 1.88 -9.78
C PHE A 187 -6.83 1.12 -9.88
N VAL A 188 -6.70 -0.20 -10.00
CA VAL A 188 -7.82 -1.16 -9.96
C VAL A 188 -7.43 -2.32 -9.05
N PHE A 189 -8.22 -2.56 -7.98
CA PHE A 189 -8.02 -3.67 -7.04
C PHE A 189 -9.30 -4.47 -6.86
N SER A 190 -9.22 -5.78 -7.00
CA SER A 190 -10.34 -6.70 -6.74
C SER A 190 -10.21 -7.32 -5.35
N THR A 191 -11.29 -7.24 -4.57
CA THR A 191 -11.33 -7.87 -3.24
C THR A 191 -11.49 -9.38 -3.33
N SER A 192 -10.83 -10.11 -2.43
CA SER A 192 -11.10 -11.53 -2.19
C SER A 192 -12.08 -11.74 -1.04
N GLU A 193 -12.15 -10.79 -0.11
CA GLU A 193 -13.08 -10.78 1.00
C GLU A 193 -13.45 -9.33 1.33
N ALA A 194 -14.74 -9.05 1.38
CA ALA A 194 -15.26 -7.75 1.77
C ALA A 194 -16.66 -7.87 2.36
N TYR A 195 -17.08 -6.85 3.10
CA TYR A 195 -18.38 -6.77 3.76
C TYR A 195 -19.01 -5.40 3.57
N LEU A 196 -20.32 -5.32 3.65
CA LEU A 196 -21.01 -4.04 3.79
C LEU A 196 -20.77 -3.46 5.19
N ILE A 197 -20.71 -2.14 5.26
CA ILE A 197 -20.83 -1.39 6.51
C ILE A 197 -22.16 -0.65 6.47
N GLU A 198 -23.01 -0.90 7.46
CA GLU A 198 -24.31 -0.26 7.61
C GLU A 198 -24.46 0.27 9.03
N ASN A 199 -24.65 1.58 9.16
CA ASN A 199 -24.80 2.28 10.45
C ASN A 199 -23.66 1.95 11.45
N GLY A 200 -22.40 1.95 10.95
CA GLY A 200 -21.23 1.70 11.78
C GLY A 200 -21.02 0.24 12.19
N ARG A 201 -21.62 -0.71 11.49
CA ARG A 201 -21.48 -2.15 11.75
C ARG A 201 -21.17 -2.90 10.47
N ILE A 202 -20.28 -3.88 10.57
CA ILE A 202 -20.03 -4.85 9.50
C ILE A 202 -21.25 -5.76 9.43
N THR A 203 -21.81 -5.94 8.23
CA THR A 203 -23.04 -6.73 8.02
C THR A 203 -22.81 -7.85 7.02
N THR A 204 -23.32 -7.73 5.82
CA THR A 204 -23.39 -8.80 4.82
C THR A 204 -22.06 -8.97 4.08
N PRO A 205 -21.54 -10.20 3.91
CA PRO A 205 -20.41 -10.43 3.03
C PRO A 205 -20.76 -10.13 1.57
N ILE A 206 -19.81 -9.55 0.84
CA ILE A 206 -19.98 -9.18 -0.57
C ILE A 206 -18.87 -9.78 -1.43
N LYS A 207 -19.20 -10.10 -2.68
CA LYS A 207 -18.27 -10.61 -3.70
C LYS A 207 -18.28 -9.74 -4.95
N GLY A 208 -17.15 -9.81 -5.70
CA GLY A 208 -17.01 -9.07 -6.94
C GLY A 208 -16.77 -7.57 -6.76
N ALA A 209 -16.45 -7.12 -5.54
CA ALA A 209 -16.09 -5.73 -5.31
C ALA A 209 -14.73 -5.42 -5.97
N THR A 210 -14.73 -4.39 -6.81
CA THR A 210 -13.52 -3.86 -7.43
C THR A 210 -13.41 -2.38 -7.06
N LEU A 211 -12.30 -2.03 -6.41
CA LEU A 211 -11.98 -0.65 -6.05
C LEU A 211 -11.23 -0.01 -7.23
N ILE A 212 -11.77 1.07 -7.74
CA ILE A 212 -11.17 1.85 -8.82
C ILE A 212 -10.96 3.27 -8.30
N GLY A 213 -9.78 3.81 -8.51
CA GLY A 213 -9.47 5.15 -8.05
C GLY A 213 -8.17 5.68 -8.62
N ASN A 214 -7.79 6.85 -8.11
CA ASN A 214 -6.51 7.48 -8.43
C ASN A 214 -5.76 7.67 -7.10
N GLY A 215 -4.53 7.18 -7.03
CA GLY A 215 -3.72 7.14 -5.82
C GLY A 215 -3.61 8.49 -5.12
N PRO A 216 -3.05 9.54 -5.74
CA PRO A 216 -2.95 10.87 -5.15
C PRO A 216 -4.29 11.44 -4.68
N ASN A 217 -5.37 11.25 -5.46
CA ASN A 217 -6.69 11.75 -5.09
C ASN A 217 -7.30 10.97 -3.91
N THR A 218 -7.11 9.66 -3.89
CA THR A 218 -7.58 8.80 -2.81
C THR A 218 -6.84 9.11 -1.51
N MET A 219 -5.53 9.25 -1.56
CA MET A 219 -4.72 9.57 -0.37
C MET A 219 -5.09 10.91 0.27
N LYS A 220 -5.52 11.89 -0.51
CA LYS A 220 -6.02 13.18 0.01
C LYS A 220 -7.36 13.08 0.73
N LYS A 221 -8.12 12.01 0.49
CA LYS A 221 -9.45 11.76 1.07
C LYS A 221 -9.43 10.83 2.28
N VAL A 222 -8.28 10.30 2.66
CA VAL A 222 -8.16 9.48 3.87
C VAL A 222 -8.54 10.35 5.08
N SER A 223 -9.51 9.90 5.83
CA SER A 223 -10.07 10.64 6.98
C SER A 223 -9.66 10.08 8.33
N MET A 224 -9.30 8.80 8.38
CA MET A 224 -8.92 8.11 9.61
C MET A 224 -7.86 7.03 9.30
N VAL A 225 -6.89 6.91 10.18
CA VAL A 225 -5.86 5.87 10.19
C VAL A 225 -5.63 5.43 11.63
#